data_f581853dc3638cb9a17f8a2ff60a4db1
#
_entry.id   f581853dc3638cb9a17f8a2ff60a4db1
#
_cell.length_a   1.000
_cell.length_b   1.000
_cell.length_c   1.000
_cell.angle_alpha   90.00
_cell.angle_beta   90.00
_cell.angle_gamma   90.00
#
_symmetry.space_group_name_H-M   'P 1'
#
loop_
_entity.id
_entity.type
_entity.pdbx_description
1 polymer ?
#
loop_
_entity_poly.entity_id
_entity_poly.type
_entity_poly.pdbx_seq_one_letter_code
_entity_poly.pdbx_strand_id
1 'polypeptide(L)'
;MPRSKKSYPGVFQTDDGNFGYRFVVTVNGHQKTRKKVKDENGNPFKTRIQAANARAVDIEKTKAGVIDKPVSFPKVTVSKVYNDYRKNGTTGKAYTTLLKQDSLWENHIKEKFGRRIISKITAAEIDDFLSDLYYKEGYSYGYVESFIKFFYLLYGQAFTRGYISADLHARMTKSQSSKIHMPNKKVDEDDDIRFFNESQLNTLDEYFHGTNAETAYMLGRYCGLRINECYGLKWDHVDLDNGTIRIDRQMQYQEGLIKLVPVKTRNGVRTIFIPDVLVLYLRELKQKIDGLENEAERKQNQTMIIDIDGKQFSSLSLVNCQLNGKIQTNNSMKYHSRKLAGEGLEFKYHWLRHTYGTMMAAMNTPEYLLCSQMGHASSQVTHKYYVALSKPGIDVLRDRLNKL
;
A
#
# COMPACT_ATOMS: atom_id res chain seq x y z
N MET A 1 77.96 10.71 -9.81
CA MET A 1 77.26 9.37 -9.69
C MET A 1 76.14 9.31 -10.73
N PRO A 2 76.04 8.29 -11.58
CA PRO A 2 74.96 8.20 -12.54
C PRO A 2 73.65 7.91 -11.85
N ARG A 3 72.62 8.69 -12.15
CA ARG A 3 71.25 8.50 -11.62
C ARG A 3 70.76 7.09 -12.05
N SER A 4 70.46 6.24 -11.10
CA SER A 4 69.84 4.93 -11.38
C SER A 4 68.58 5.09 -12.22
N LYS A 5 68.51 4.48 -13.40
CA LYS A 5 67.30 4.51 -14.23
C LYS A 5 66.16 3.81 -13.44
N LYS A 6 65.15 4.59 -13.03
CA LYS A 6 63.95 4.00 -12.38
C LYS A 6 63.37 2.91 -13.31
N SER A 7 63.36 1.68 -12.84
CA SER A 7 62.71 0.56 -13.52
C SER A 7 61.20 0.63 -13.32
N TYR A 8 60.42 0.47 -14.40
CA TYR A 8 58.98 0.37 -14.38
C TYR A 8 58.56 -1.04 -14.83
N PRO A 9 58.32 -1.99 -13.88
CA PRO A 9 58.00 -3.37 -14.23
C PRO A 9 56.79 -3.45 -15.14
N GLY A 10 56.91 -4.21 -16.27
CA GLY A 10 55.80 -4.40 -17.19
C GLY A 10 55.53 -3.28 -18.18
N VAL A 11 56.36 -2.21 -18.17
CA VAL A 11 56.36 -1.16 -19.21
C VAL A 11 57.39 -1.50 -20.25
N PHE A 12 57.07 -1.39 -21.54
CA PHE A 12 57.94 -1.61 -22.67
C PHE A 12 57.86 -0.47 -23.67
N GLN A 13 58.86 -0.34 -24.55
CA GLN A 13 58.85 0.62 -25.65
C GLN A 13 58.34 -0.06 -26.92
N THR A 14 57.51 0.61 -27.69
CA THR A 14 56.99 0.16 -28.99
C THR A 14 57.95 0.57 -30.09
N ASP A 15 57.84 -0.06 -31.26
CA ASP A 15 58.70 0.21 -32.41
C ASP A 15 58.60 1.67 -32.89
N ASP A 16 57.48 2.35 -32.66
CA ASP A 16 57.24 3.78 -32.96
C ASP A 16 57.87 4.72 -31.94
N GLY A 17 58.67 4.24 -30.99
CA GLY A 17 59.30 5.02 -29.94
C GLY A 17 58.39 5.40 -28.76
N ASN A 18 57.11 5.10 -28.81
CA ASN A 18 56.17 5.29 -27.74
C ASN A 18 56.30 4.18 -26.67
N PHE A 19 55.43 4.20 -25.64
CA PHE A 19 55.46 3.21 -24.57
C PHE A 19 54.15 2.44 -24.49
N GLY A 20 54.24 1.22 -23.99
CA GLY A 20 53.08 0.41 -23.64
C GLY A 20 53.32 -0.29 -22.32
N TYR A 21 52.32 -0.96 -21.83
CA TYR A 21 52.41 -1.79 -20.61
C TYR A 21 51.75 -3.14 -20.80
N ARG A 22 52.21 -4.09 -19.99
CA ARG A 22 51.61 -5.42 -19.86
C ARG A 22 51.56 -5.84 -18.40
N PHE A 23 50.54 -6.62 -18.02
CA PHE A 23 50.47 -7.31 -16.74
C PHE A 23 49.65 -8.60 -16.90
N VAL A 24 49.85 -9.51 -15.95
CA VAL A 24 49.07 -10.75 -15.86
C VAL A 24 48.00 -10.61 -14.79
N VAL A 25 46.81 -11.05 -15.09
CA VAL A 25 45.67 -11.09 -14.17
C VAL A 25 45.09 -12.50 -14.19
N THR A 26 44.69 -12.98 -13.01
CA THR A 26 43.96 -14.24 -12.88
C THR A 26 42.46 -13.94 -12.81
N VAL A 27 41.69 -14.43 -13.78
CA VAL A 27 40.24 -14.28 -13.86
C VAL A 27 39.62 -15.67 -13.89
N ASN A 28 38.78 -16.01 -12.93
CA ASN A 28 38.15 -17.32 -12.81
C ASN A 28 39.14 -18.50 -12.83
N GLY A 29 40.28 -18.35 -12.13
CA GLY A 29 41.33 -19.38 -12.09
C GLY A 29 42.24 -19.45 -13.30
N HIS A 30 42.02 -18.67 -14.35
CA HIS A 30 42.84 -18.63 -15.56
C HIS A 30 43.70 -17.37 -15.64
N GLN A 31 44.97 -17.50 -15.94
CA GLN A 31 45.87 -16.37 -16.15
C GLN A 31 45.65 -15.77 -17.53
N LYS A 32 45.40 -14.45 -17.60
CA LYS A 32 45.33 -13.68 -18.85
C LYS A 32 46.34 -12.54 -18.84
N THR A 33 47.09 -12.41 -19.92
CA THR A 33 48.03 -11.29 -20.12
C THR A 33 47.26 -10.14 -20.80
N ARG A 34 47.31 -8.95 -20.19
CA ARG A 34 46.79 -7.70 -20.78
C ARG A 34 47.97 -6.88 -21.28
N LYS A 35 47.81 -6.35 -22.51
CA LYS A 35 48.79 -5.45 -23.14
C LYS A 35 48.05 -4.26 -23.71
N LYS A 36 48.48 -3.03 -23.37
CA LYS A 36 47.94 -1.78 -23.93
C LYS A 36 49.10 -0.88 -24.37
N VAL A 37 48.92 -0.20 -25.51
CA VAL A 37 49.87 0.76 -26.11
C VAL A 37 49.27 2.15 -26.27
N LYS A 38 47.95 2.30 -25.98
CA LYS A 38 47.19 3.55 -26.04
C LYS A 38 46.31 3.72 -24.81
N ASP A 39 45.99 4.96 -24.46
CA ASP A 39 45.03 5.31 -23.40
C ASP A 39 43.59 5.03 -23.83
N GLU A 40 42.61 5.35 -22.94
CA GLU A 40 41.18 5.16 -23.19
C GLU A 40 40.65 6.07 -24.31
N ASN A 41 41.34 7.14 -24.65
CA ASN A 41 41.01 8.12 -25.71
C ASN A 41 41.74 7.78 -27.04
N GLY A 42 42.50 6.68 -27.09
CA GLY A 42 43.24 6.23 -28.28
C GLY A 42 44.60 6.89 -28.46
N ASN A 43 45.10 7.71 -27.51
CA ASN A 43 46.39 8.35 -27.61
C ASN A 43 47.54 7.46 -27.16
N PRO A 44 48.69 7.47 -27.84
CA PRO A 44 49.87 6.66 -27.43
C PRO A 44 50.50 7.25 -26.15
N PHE A 45 51.05 6.39 -25.30
CA PHE A 45 51.81 6.83 -24.12
C PHE A 45 53.19 7.35 -24.55
N LYS A 46 53.39 8.64 -24.44
CA LYS A 46 54.64 9.28 -24.86
C LYS A 46 55.80 9.10 -23.87
N THR A 47 55.51 8.72 -22.63
CA THR A 47 56.52 8.56 -21.59
C THR A 47 56.32 7.25 -20.81
N ARG A 48 57.43 6.67 -20.27
CA ARG A 48 57.38 5.49 -19.39
C ARG A 48 56.47 5.71 -18.16
N ILE A 49 56.44 6.92 -17.62
CA ILE A 49 55.67 7.27 -16.45
C ILE A 49 54.17 7.24 -16.77
N GLN A 50 53.74 7.75 -17.93
CA GLN A 50 52.36 7.67 -18.40
C GLN A 50 51.87 6.23 -18.51
N ALA A 51 52.67 5.37 -19.17
CA ALA A 51 52.36 3.95 -19.29
C ALA A 51 52.34 3.22 -17.94
N ALA A 52 53.23 3.58 -17.00
CA ALA A 52 53.29 2.98 -15.68
C ALA A 52 52.05 3.39 -14.82
N ASN A 53 51.65 4.66 -14.89
CA ASN A 53 50.45 5.16 -14.17
C ASN A 53 49.19 4.50 -14.73
N ALA A 54 49.04 4.46 -16.05
CA ALA A 54 47.90 3.78 -16.70
C ALA A 54 47.85 2.27 -16.34
N ARG A 55 49.02 1.61 -16.24
CA ARG A 55 49.11 0.22 -15.78
C ARG A 55 48.61 0.05 -14.35
N ALA A 56 49.02 0.93 -13.43
CA ALA A 56 48.59 0.87 -12.05
C ALA A 56 47.06 0.99 -11.93
N VAL A 57 46.45 1.98 -12.60
CA VAL A 57 45.01 2.18 -12.67
C VAL A 57 44.29 0.96 -13.25
N ASP A 58 44.83 0.38 -14.35
CA ASP A 58 44.23 -0.82 -14.98
C ASP A 58 44.32 -2.07 -14.07
N ILE A 59 45.37 -2.19 -13.27
CA ILE A 59 45.53 -3.28 -12.30
C ILE A 59 44.50 -3.09 -11.16
N GLU A 60 44.30 -1.85 -10.65
CA GLU A 60 43.30 -1.58 -9.62
C GLU A 60 41.88 -1.81 -10.13
N LYS A 61 41.57 -1.31 -11.33
CA LYS A 61 40.28 -1.58 -11.98
C LYS A 61 40.03 -3.08 -12.11
N THR A 62 41.11 -3.84 -12.45
CA THR A 62 41.05 -5.29 -12.60
C THR A 62 40.85 -6.02 -11.28
N LYS A 63 41.55 -5.62 -10.21
CA LYS A 63 41.39 -6.18 -8.87
C LYS A 63 40.03 -5.85 -8.24
N ALA A 64 39.47 -4.67 -8.52
CA ALA A 64 38.16 -4.25 -8.08
C ALA A 64 37.02 -4.96 -8.83
N GLY A 65 37.28 -5.90 -9.71
CA GLY A 65 36.25 -6.60 -10.48
C GLY A 65 35.58 -5.74 -11.57
N VAL A 66 36.15 -4.55 -11.87
CA VAL A 66 35.68 -3.67 -12.95
C VAL A 66 36.26 -4.18 -14.26
N ILE A 67 35.82 -5.36 -14.73
CA ILE A 67 36.29 -5.91 -15.98
C ILE A 67 35.18 -6.46 -16.86
N ASP A 68 35.10 -5.80 -17.97
CA ASP A 68 35.24 -6.27 -19.34
C ASP A 68 34.16 -7.16 -19.94
N LYS A 69 33.00 -7.24 -19.39
CA LYS A 69 31.80 -7.31 -20.24
C LYS A 69 30.79 -6.39 -19.56
N PRO A 70 30.19 -5.43 -20.27
CA PRO A 70 28.99 -4.82 -19.72
C PRO A 70 28.07 -5.99 -19.37
N VAL A 71 27.69 -6.09 -18.11
CA VAL A 71 26.72 -7.11 -17.67
C VAL A 71 25.50 -6.89 -18.55
N SER A 72 25.31 -7.74 -19.57
CA SER A 72 24.19 -7.61 -20.48
C SER A 72 22.98 -8.16 -19.76
N PHE A 73 22.07 -7.27 -19.36
CA PHE A 73 20.80 -7.68 -18.78
C PHE A 73 19.87 -8.21 -19.90
N PRO A 74 19.07 -9.24 -19.62
CA PRO A 74 18.14 -9.78 -20.60
C PRO A 74 17.10 -8.71 -20.98
N LYS A 75 16.71 -8.68 -22.26
CA LYS A 75 15.64 -7.82 -22.74
C LYS A 75 14.29 -8.38 -22.33
N VAL A 76 13.82 -7.98 -21.14
CA VAL A 76 12.60 -8.50 -20.53
C VAL A 76 11.49 -7.44 -20.62
N THR A 77 10.29 -7.85 -21.06
CA THR A 77 9.11 -6.97 -21.10
C THR A 77 8.49 -6.79 -19.72
N VAL A 78 7.75 -5.69 -19.54
CA VAL A 78 7.01 -5.43 -18.30
C VAL A 78 6.00 -6.56 -18.02
N SER A 79 5.33 -7.10 -19.05
CA SER A 79 4.42 -8.25 -18.91
C SER A 79 5.13 -9.47 -18.34
N LYS A 80 6.37 -9.75 -18.76
CA LYS A 80 7.13 -10.87 -18.21
C LYS A 80 7.45 -10.64 -16.73
N VAL A 81 7.87 -9.42 -16.37
CA VAL A 81 8.11 -9.07 -14.95
C VAL A 81 6.85 -9.23 -14.10
N TYR A 82 5.72 -8.75 -14.60
CA TYR A 82 4.43 -8.89 -13.92
C TYR A 82 4.03 -10.37 -13.73
N ASN A 83 4.14 -11.17 -14.79
CA ASN A 83 3.82 -12.61 -14.71
C ASN A 83 4.73 -13.36 -13.74
N ASP A 84 6.03 -13.04 -13.72
CA ASP A 84 6.96 -13.62 -12.75
C ASP A 84 6.67 -13.17 -11.32
N TYR A 85 6.24 -11.91 -11.14
CA TYR A 85 5.75 -11.41 -9.87
C TYR A 85 4.49 -12.20 -9.43
N ARG A 86 3.49 -12.35 -10.30
CA ARG A 86 2.26 -13.08 -9.97
C ARG A 86 2.52 -14.54 -9.61
N LYS A 87 3.47 -15.18 -10.29
CA LYS A 87 3.83 -16.58 -10.04
C LYS A 87 4.60 -16.79 -8.72
N ASN A 88 5.53 -15.88 -8.37
CA ASN A 88 6.54 -16.14 -7.36
C ASN A 88 6.71 -15.04 -6.30
N GLY A 89 6.06 -13.88 -6.45
CA GLY A 89 6.26 -12.69 -5.61
C GLY A 89 5.04 -12.30 -4.77
N THR A 90 4.02 -13.15 -4.70
CA THR A 90 2.74 -12.85 -4.03
C THR A 90 2.57 -13.47 -2.65
N THR A 91 3.51 -14.32 -2.23
CA THR A 91 3.48 -14.99 -0.94
C THR A 91 3.29 -14.00 0.21
N GLY A 92 2.31 -14.27 1.08
CA GLY A 92 1.99 -13.42 2.24
C GLY A 92 1.24 -12.13 1.92
N LYS A 93 0.89 -11.86 0.66
CA LYS A 93 0.09 -10.68 0.29
C LYS A 93 -1.40 -10.94 0.45
N ALA A 94 -2.12 -9.95 0.97
CA ALA A 94 -3.56 -10.03 1.11
C ALA A 94 -4.26 -10.12 -0.26
N TYR A 95 -5.30 -10.94 -0.36
CA TYR A 95 -6.11 -11.14 -1.56
C TYR A 95 -6.57 -9.83 -2.20
N THR A 96 -7.11 -8.90 -1.38
CA THR A 96 -7.56 -7.59 -1.87
C THR A 96 -6.44 -6.72 -2.43
N THR A 97 -5.21 -6.89 -1.95
CA THR A 97 -4.03 -6.19 -2.51
C THR A 97 -3.71 -6.72 -3.90
N LEU A 98 -3.78 -8.05 -4.07
CA LEU A 98 -3.54 -8.68 -5.36
C LEU A 98 -4.61 -8.29 -6.38
N LEU A 99 -5.90 -8.30 -6.01
CA LEU A 99 -6.98 -7.85 -6.87
C LEU A 99 -6.80 -6.40 -7.33
N LYS A 100 -6.39 -5.51 -6.41
CA LYS A 100 -6.11 -4.12 -6.77
C LYS A 100 -4.96 -4.02 -7.76
N GLN A 101 -3.88 -4.77 -7.56
CA GLN A 101 -2.73 -4.78 -8.47
C GLN A 101 -3.09 -5.34 -9.83
N ASP A 102 -3.90 -6.41 -9.89
CA ASP A 102 -4.41 -6.97 -11.15
C ASP A 102 -5.28 -5.94 -11.89
N SER A 103 -6.13 -5.21 -11.18
CA SER A 103 -6.95 -4.16 -11.77
C SER A 103 -6.10 -3.02 -12.34
N LEU A 104 -5.07 -2.54 -11.62
CA LEU A 104 -4.14 -1.52 -12.12
C LEU A 104 -3.40 -2.02 -13.37
N TRP A 105 -2.99 -3.28 -13.35
CA TRP A 105 -2.28 -3.90 -14.46
C TRP A 105 -3.16 -4.04 -15.69
N GLU A 106 -4.29 -4.74 -15.59
CA GLU A 106 -5.14 -5.07 -16.73
C GLU A 106 -5.81 -3.84 -17.34
N ASN A 107 -6.28 -2.89 -16.52
CA ASN A 107 -7.07 -1.76 -16.99
C ASN A 107 -6.24 -0.57 -17.47
N HIS A 108 -4.95 -0.45 -17.04
CA HIS A 108 -4.19 0.77 -17.33
C HIS A 108 -2.75 0.53 -17.80
N ILE A 109 -2.01 -0.40 -17.17
CA ILE A 109 -0.57 -0.50 -17.41
C ILE A 109 -0.25 -1.44 -18.57
N LYS A 110 -0.96 -2.54 -18.70
CA LYS A 110 -0.69 -3.62 -19.65
C LYS A 110 -0.69 -3.14 -21.09
N GLU A 111 -1.67 -2.33 -21.48
CA GLU A 111 -1.79 -1.82 -22.83
C GLU A 111 -0.61 -0.90 -23.18
N LYS A 112 -0.30 0.07 -22.31
CA LYS A 112 0.71 1.10 -22.58
C LYS A 112 2.15 0.59 -22.41
N PHE A 113 2.41 -0.24 -21.41
CA PHE A 113 3.77 -0.64 -21.03
C PHE A 113 4.06 -2.13 -21.18
N GLY A 114 3.05 -2.99 -21.26
CA GLY A 114 3.20 -4.43 -21.14
C GLY A 114 4.18 -5.05 -22.14
N ARG A 115 4.15 -4.63 -23.40
CA ARG A 115 5.02 -5.12 -24.47
C ARG A 115 6.42 -4.47 -24.49
N ARG A 116 6.62 -3.41 -23.71
CA ARG A 116 7.86 -2.64 -23.69
C ARG A 116 8.91 -3.33 -22.82
N ILE A 117 10.18 -3.18 -23.19
CA ILE A 117 11.31 -3.67 -22.41
C ILE A 117 11.46 -2.75 -21.18
N ILE A 118 11.40 -3.33 -19.95
CA ILE A 118 11.40 -2.57 -18.69
C ILE A 118 12.64 -1.66 -18.54
N SER A 119 13.82 -2.13 -19.01
CA SER A 119 15.05 -1.34 -18.93
C SER A 119 15.11 -0.13 -19.89
N LYS A 120 14.15 -0.02 -20.82
CA LYS A 120 14.08 1.07 -21.79
C LYS A 120 13.00 2.11 -21.47
N ILE A 121 12.21 1.89 -20.43
CA ILE A 121 11.20 2.85 -19.98
C ILE A 121 11.90 3.85 -19.07
N THR A 122 11.67 5.13 -19.32
CA THR A 122 12.21 6.23 -18.52
C THR A 122 11.27 6.62 -17.38
N ALA A 123 11.79 7.26 -16.34
CA ALA A 123 10.95 7.82 -15.28
C ALA A 123 9.99 8.89 -15.83
N ALA A 124 10.45 9.75 -16.73
CA ALA A 124 9.63 10.79 -17.35
C ALA A 124 8.40 10.22 -18.07
N GLU A 125 8.52 9.11 -18.80
CA GLU A 125 7.36 8.47 -19.45
C GLU A 125 6.34 7.94 -18.46
N ILE A 126 6.78 7.51 -17.27
CA ILE A 126 5.87 7.08 -16.19
C ILE A 126 5.27 8.31 -15.50
N ASP A 127 6.06 9.36 -15.27
CA ASP A 127 5.59 10.61 -14.68
C ASP A 127 4.51 11.27 -15.57
N ASP A 128 4.71 11.29 -16.89
CA ASP A 128 3.70 11.74 -17.85
C ASP A 128 2.42 10.90 -17.76
N PHE A 129 2.55 9.58 -17.68
CA PHE A 129 1.41 8.67 -17.51
C PHE A 129 0.65 8.94 -16.21
N LEU A 130 1.34 9.13 -15.08
CA LEU A 130 0.72 9.45 -13.80
C LEU A 130 0.04 10.82 -13.82
N SER A 131 0.64 11.79 -14.51
CA SER A 131 0.09 13.13 -14.71
C SER A 131 -1.18 13.09 -15.55
N ASP A 132 -1.20 12.30 -16.62
CA ASP A 132 -2.39 12.11 -17.45
C ASP A 132 -3.54 11.50 -16.64
N LEU A 133 -3.28 10.45 -15.86
CA LEU A 133 -4.28 9.85 -14.97
C LEU A 133 -4.86 10.86 -13.98
N TYR A 134 -4.03 11.72 -13.41
CA TYR A 134 -4.44 12.67 -12.39
C TYR A 134 -5.14 13.90 -12.97
N TYR A 135 -4.50 14.58 -13.94
CA TYR A 135 -4.98 15.87 -14.45
C TYR A 135 -6.00 15.74 -15.59
N LYS A 136 -5.84 14.74 -16.48
CA LYS A 136 -6.70 14.58 -17.67
C LYS A 136 -7.86 13.61 -17.40
N GLU A 137 -7.57 12.43 -16.80
CA GLU A 137 -8.61 11.42 -16.53
C GLU A 137 -9.33 11.66 -15.20
N GLY A 138 -8.83 12.55 -14.33
CA GLY A 138 -9.51 12.97 -13.11
C GLY A 138 -9.50 11.94 -11.97
N TYR A 139 -8.59 10.96 -12.00
CA TYR A 139 -8.46 10.03 -10.88
C TYR A 139 -7.96 10.73 -9.62
N SER A 140 -8.40 10.26 -8.45
CA SER A 140 -7.95 10.81 -7.16
C SER A 140 -6.44 10.61 -6.96
N TYR A 141 -5.80 11.56 -6.26
CA TYR A 141 -4.38 11.50 -5.93
C TYR A 141 -3.96 10.17 -5.29
N GLY A 142 -4.73 9.67 -4.31
CA GLY A 142 -4.48 8.39 -3.65
C GLY A 142 -4.64 7.16 -4.57
N TYR A 143 -5.46 7.27 -5.63
CA TYR A 143 -5.54 6.21 -6.64
C TYR A 143 -4.29 6.23 -7.52
N VAL A 144 -3.86 7.42 -7.98
CA VAL A 144 -2.62 7.58 -8.75
C VAL A 144 -1.38 7.16 -7.95
N GLU A 145 -1.34 7.44 -6.64
CA GLU A 145 -0.28 6.94 -5.75
C GLU A 145 -0.19 5.40 -5.73
N SER A 146 -1.27 4.71 -6.02
CA SER A 146 -1.26 3.25 -6.13
C SER A 146 -0.48 2.76 -7.35
N PHE A 147 -0.45 3.53 -8.44
CA PHE A 147 0.33 3.19 -9.64
C PHE A 147 1.84 3.35 -9.38
N ILE A 148 2.27 4.45 -8.76
CA ILE A 148 3.71 4.63 -8.47
C ILE A 148 4.23 3.51 -7.56
N LYS A 149 3.45 3.14 -6.50
CA LYS A 149 3.77 2.00 -5.64
C LYS A 149 3.86 0.69 -6.42
N PHE A 150 3.03 0.53 -7.43
CA PHE A 150 3.04 -0.67 -8.27
C PHE A 150 4.22 -0.67 -9.26
N PHE A 151 4.58 0.46 -9.86
CA PHE A 151 5.81 0.57 -10.65
C PHE A 151 7.05 0.28 -9.81
N TYR A 152 7.14 0.81 -8.59
CA TYR A 152 8.25 0.50 -7.69
C TYR A 152 8.33 -1.01 -7.39
N LEU A 153 7.19 -1.67 -7.22
CA LEU A 153 7.15 -3.12 -7.06
C LEU A 153 7.67 -3.84 -8.31
N LEU A 154 7.26 -3.44 -9.51
CA LEU A 154 7.73 -4.06 -10.77
C LEU A 154 9.23 -3.88 -10.97
N TYR A 155 9.77 -2.67 -10.74
CA TYR A 155 11.22 -2.45 -10.80
C TYR A 155 11.98 -3.22 -9.72
N GLY A 156 11.42 -3.34 -8.51
CA GLY A 156 11.97 -4.19 -7.46
C GLY A 156 12.04 -5.67 -7.85
N GLN A 157 10.97 -6.18 -8.46
CA GLN A 157 10.93 -7.57 -8.98
C GLN A 157 11.92 -7.76 -10.13
N ALA A 158 12.02 -6.82 -11.06
CA ALA A 158 12.97 -6.88 -12.16
C ALA A 158 14.42 -6.90 -11.65
N PHE A 159 14.73 -6.13 -10.63
CA PHE A 159 16.04 -6.13 -9.97
C PHE A 159 16.33 -7.46 -9.27
N THR A 160 15.41 -7.93 -8.43
CA THR A 160 15.57 -9.19 -7.69
C THR A 160 15.75 -10.39 -8.63
N ARG A 161 15.16 -10.34 -9.83
CA ARG A 161 15.31 -11.37 -10.88
C ARG A 161 16.52 -11.20 -11.77
N GLY A 162 17.35 -10.18 -11.57
CA GLY A 162 18.51 -9.90 -12.41
C GLY A 162 18.18 -9.42 -13.83
N TYR A 163 16.99 -8.82 -14.02
CA TYR A 163 16.55 -8.30 -15.32
C TYR A 163 17.04 -6.88 -15.57
N ILE A 164 17.39 -6.15 -14.53
CA ILE A 164 17.92 -4.78 -14.57
C ILE A 164 19.09 -4.62 -13.59
N SER A 165 19.92 -3.61 -13.84
CA SER A 165 21.05 -3.27 -12.95
C SER A 165 20.58 -2.62 -11.65
N ALA A 166 21.42 -2.68 -10.61
CA ALA A 166 21.22 -1.97 -9.36
C ALA A 166 21.14 -0.45 -9.58
N ASP A 167 21.95 0.09 -10.50
CA ASP A 167 21.92 1.51 -10.86
C ASP A 167 20.59 1.92 -11.47
N LEU A 168 20.06 1.16 -12.44
CA LEU A 168 18.74 1.45 -13.02
C LEU A 168 17.62 1.35 -11.96
N HIS A 169 17.63 0.32 -11.12
CA HIS A 169 16.67 0.18 -10.04
C HIS A 169 16.74 1.38 -9.10
N ALA A 170 17.93 1.82 -8.68
CA ALA A 170 18.10 2.97 -7.81
C ALA A 170 17.62 4.27 -8.47
N ARG A 171 17.95 4.49 -9.75
CA ARG A 171 17.46 5.66 -10.51
C ARG A 171 15.94 5.71 -10.58
N MET A 172 15.27 4.58 -10.83
CA MET A 172 13.82 4.56 -10.98
C MET A 172 13.05 4.65 -9.66
N THR A 173 13.65 4.22 -8.52
CA THR A 173 12.90 4.05 -7.27
C THR A 173 13.41 4.83 -6.06
N LYS A 174 14.70 5.23 -6.05
CA LYS A 174 15.35 5.80 -4.85
C LYS A 174 15.97 7.18 -5.06
N SER A 175 16.47 7.48 -6.25
CA SER A 175 17.13 8.77 -6.52
C SER A 175 16.17 9.94 -6.33
N GLN A 176 16.60 11.00 -5.64
CA GLN A 176 15.75 12.17 -5.43
C GLN A 176 15.45 12.94 -6.73
N SER A 177 16.40 12.94 -7.67
CA SER A 177 16.30 13.75 -8.90
C SER A 177 15.84 12.97 -10.13
N SER A 178 15.87 11.64 -10.13
CA SER A 178 15.60 10.83 -11.32
C SER A 178 14.63 9.68 -11.14
N LYS A 179 14.10 9.47 -9.91
CA LYS A 179 13.07 8.45 -9.66
C LYS A 179 11.75 8.84 -10.31
N ILE A 180 10.84 7.90 -10.39
CA ILE A 180 9.44 8.16 -10.73
C ILE A 180 8.83 9.07 -9.64
N HIS A 181 8.15 10.14 -10.06
CA HIS A 181 7.53 11.12 -9.17
C HIS A 181 6.01 11.13 -9.30
N MET A 182 5.36 11.51 -8.21
CA MET A 182 3.95 11.85 -8.25
C MET A 182 3.75 13.23 -8.90
N PRO A 183 2.66 13.45 -9.63
CA PRO A 183 2.27 14.79 -10.03
C PRO A 183 2.06 15.69 -8.81
N ASN A 184 2.19 16.99 -8.99
CA ASN A 184 1.87 17.94 -7.93
C ASN A 184 0.38 17.85 -7.58
N LYS A 185 0.07 17.90 -6.29
CA LYS A 185 -1.33 17.87 -5.83
C LYS A 185 -2.04 19.15 -6.23
N LYS A 186 -3.30 19.07 -6.68
CA LYS A 186 -4.15 20.24 -6.93
C LYS A 186 -4.39 20.99 -5.64
N VAL A 187 -4.37 22.32 -5.71
CA VAL A 187 -4.50 23.20 -4.51
C VAL A 187 -5.85 22.99 -3.81
N ASP A 188 -6.90 22.68 -4.59
CA ASP A 188 -8.27 22.52 -4.08
C ASP A 188 -8.57 21.10 -3.57
N GLU A 189 -7.61 20.16 -3.66
CA GLU A 189 -7.79 18.82 -3.09
C GLU A 189 -7.52 18.85 -1.59
N ASP A 190 -8.58 19.04 -0.81
CA ASP A 190 -8.51 19.01 0.65
C ASP A 190 -8.40 17.57 1.16
N ASP A 191 -7.39 17.32 2.02
CA ASP A 191 -7.23 16.05 2.73
C ASP A 191 -8.06 15.99 4.02
N ASP A 192 -9.05 16.90 4.18
CA ASP A 192 -9.84 17.00 5.38
C ASP A 192 -10.64 15.72 5.64
N ILE A 193 -10.61 15.33 6.88
CA ILE A 193 -11.41 14.21 7.36
C ILE A 193 -12.89 14.65 7.31
N ARG A 194 -13.66 14.01 6.42
CA ARG A 194 -15.11 14.23 6.37
C ARG A 194 -15.78 13.43 7.48
N PHE A 195 -16.63 14.09 8.24
CA PHE A 195 -17.46 13.51 9.29
C PHE A 195 -18.85 14.16 9.29
N PHE A 196 -19.82 13.51 9.88
CA PHE A 196 -21.18 13.99 9.95
C PHE A 196 -21.34 14.94 11.14
N ASN A 197 -22.05 16.05 10.92
CA ASN A 197 -22.52 16.91 11.98
C ASN A 197 -23.77 16.32 12.67
N GLU A 198 -24.20 16.94 13.77
CA GLU A 198 -25.32 16.45 14.57
C GLU A 198 -26.65 16.36 13.79
N SER A 199 -27.00 17.38 12.99
CA SER A 199 -28.20 17.35 12.16
C SER A 199 -28.16 16.20 11.13
N GLN A 200 -27.02 15.98 10.48
CA GLN A 200 -26.86 14.85 9.55
C GLN A 200 -26.97 13.50 10.27
N LEU A 201 -26.43 13.41 11.49
CA LEU A 201 -26.54 12.18 12.29
C LEU A 201 -27.98 11.88 12.68
N ASN A 202 -28.77 12.88 13.08
CA ASN A 202 -30.18 12.71 13.39
C ASN A 202 -30.94 12.21 12.15
N THR A 203 -30.70 12.79 10.98
CA THR A 203 -31.31 12.34 9.73
C THR A 203 -30.91 10.90 9.41
N LEU A 204 -29.65 10.51 9.65
CA LEU A 204 -29.17 9.15 9.42
C LEU A 204 -29.73 8.17 10.43
N ASP A 205 -29.86 8.55 11.71
CA ASP A 205 -30.48 7.73 12.77
C ASP A 205 -31.96 7.42 12.41
N GLU A 206 -32.72 8.38 11.95
CA GLU A 206 -34.10 8.20 11.45
C GLU A 206 -34.13 7.33 10.19
N TYR A 207 -33.26 7.60 9.22
CA TYR A 207 -33.22 6.88 7.94
C TYR A 207 -32.90 5.40 8.10
N PHE A 208 -31.91 5.06 8.93
CA PHE A 208 -31.48 3.68 9.12
C PHE A 208 -32.40 2.88 10.03
N HIS A 209 -33.20 3.51 10.86
CA HIS A 209 -34.13 2.83 11.76
C HIS A 209 -35.07 1.88 10.98
N GLY A 210 -35.13 0.63 11.41
CA GLY A 210 -35.94 -0.42 10.80
C GLY A 210 -35.42 -0.94 9.43
N THR A 211 -34.32 -0.39 8.88
CA THR A 211 -33.76 -0.90 7.65
C THR A 211 -32.93 -2.16 7.88
N ASN A 212 -32.68 -2.90 6.82
CA ASN A 212 -31.79 -4.08 6.88
C ASN A 212 -30.32 -3.73 7.17
N ALA A 213 -29.91 -2.47 7.07
CA ALA A 213 -28.57 -2.00 7.36
C ALA A 213 -28.42 -1.33 8.73
N GLU A 214 -29.49 -1.26 9.53
CA GLU A 214 -29.51 -0.59 10.82
C GLU A 214 -28.42 -1.10 11.77
N THR A 215 -28.29 -2.40 11.93
CA THR A 215 -27.26 -3.00 12.80
C THR A 215 -25.83 -2.60 12.39
N ALA A 216 -25.53 -2.62 11.09
CA ALA A 216 -24.23 -2.18 10.62
C ALA A 216 -24.04 -0.66 10.83
N TYR A 217 -25.09 0.13 10.64
CA TYR A 217 -25.07 1.56 10.92
C TYR A 217 -24.79 1.82 12.41
N MET A 218 -25.52 1.17 13.33
CA MET A 218 -25.33 1.31 14.79
C MET A 218 -23.91 0.97 15.22
N LEU A 219 -23.34 -0.13 14.72
CA LEU A 219 -21.94 -0.52 14.98
C LEU A 219 -20.94 0.52 14.43
N GLY A 220 -21.20 1.09 13.26
CA GLY A 220 -20.38 2.16 12.70
C GLY A 220 -20.48 3.46 13.49
N ARG A 221 -21.69 3.85 13.86
CA ARG A 221 -22.07 5.08 14.56
C ARG A 221 -21.47 5.14 15.97
N TYR A 222 -21.61 4.04 16.74
CA TYR A 222 -21.30 4.03 18.17
C TYR A 222 -19.95 3.35 18.52
N CYS A 223 -19.32 2.64 17.58
CA CYS A 223 -18.03 1.99 17.82
C CYS A 223 -16.97 2.32 16.77
N GLY A 224 -17.33 3.01 15.70
CA GLY A 224 -16.40 3.30 14.61
C GLY A 224 -15.82 2.05 13.94
N LEU A 225 -16.54 0.92 13.91
CA LEU A 225 -16.07 -0.31 13.28
C LEU A 225 -15.89 -0.12 11.76
N ARG A 226 -14.90 -0.81 11.19
CA ARG A 226 -14.80 -0.88 9.73
C ARG A 226 -15.94 -1.71 9.18
N ILE A 227 -16.46 -1.36 8.01
CA ILE A 227 -17.64 -2.03 7.42
C ILE A 227 -17.49 -3.55 7.34
N ASN A 228 -16.32 -4.06 6.97
CA ASN A 228 -16.08 -5.49 6.87
C ASN A 228 -15.89 -6.16 8.25
N GLU A 229 -15.48 -5.43 9.28
CA GLU A 229 -15.48 -5.88 10.67
C GLU A 229 -16.93 -6.02 11.16
N CYS A 230 -17.82 -5.06 10.87
CA CYS A 230 -19.24 -5.12 11.22
C CYS A 230 -19.92 -6.37 10.63
N TYR A 231 -19.77 -6.59 9.31
CA TYR A 231 -20.43 -7.74 8.67
C TYR A 231 -19.78 -9.09 9.02
N GLY A 232 -18.53 -9.07 9.52
CA GLY A 232 -17.85 -10.27 10.01
C GLY A 232 -18.04 -10.55 11.51
N LEU A 233 -18.79 -9.72 12.23
CA LEU A 233 -18.99 -9.87 13.66
C LEU A 233 -19.94 -11.03 13.97
N LYS A 234 -19.48 -11.96 14.81
CA LYS A 234 -20.26 -13.11 15.30
C LYS A 234 -20.85 -12.79 16.68
N TRP A 235 -21.98 -13.40 17.00
CA TRP A 235 -22.60 -13.27 18.31
C TRP A 235 -21.73 -13.79 19.47
N ASP A 236 -20.91 -14.83 19.24
CA ASP A 236 -19.96 -15.35 20.23
C ASP A 236 -18.81 -14.40 20.57
N HIS A 237 -18.68 -13.30 19.84
CA HIS A 237 -17.71 -12.23 20.09
C HIS A 237 -18.34 -10.98 20.74
N VAL A 238 -19.62 -11.04 21.09
CA VAL A 238 -20.35 -9.93 21.73
C VAL A 238 -20.69 -10.33 23.16
N ASP A 239 -20.11 -9.63 24.11
CA ASP A 239 -20.42 -9.75 25.53
C ASP A 239 -21.28 -8.57 25.97
N LEU A 240 -22.60 -8.83 26.04
CA LEU A 240 -23.59 -7.82 26.39
C LEU A 240 -23.62 -7.51 27.89
N ASP A 241 -23.09 -8.39 28.73
CA ASP A 241 -23.08 -8.19 30.18
C ASP A 241 -21.90 -7.29 30.59
N ASN A 242 -20.76 -7.43 29.94
CA ASN A 242 -19.60 -6.59 30.14
C ASN A 242 -19.55 -5.41 29.17
N GLY A 243 -20.48 -5.28 28.24
CA GLY A 243 -20.52 -4.20 27.24
C GLY A 243 -19.28 -4.20 26.35
N THR A 244 -18.85 -5.36 25.85
CA THR A 244 -17.65 -5.47 25.02
C THR A 244 -17.87 -6.27 23.74
N ILE A 245 -17.05 -5.94 22.71
CA ILE A 245 -17.00 -6.66 21.44
C ILE A 245 -15.56 -7.00 21.12
N ARG A 246 -15.28 -8.26 20.79
CA ARG A 246 -13.99 -8.72 20.29
C ARG A 246 -13.96 -8.66 18.77
N ILE A 247 -12.97 -7.97 18.21
CA ILE A 247 -12.72 -7.83 16.79
C ILE A 247 -11.42 -8.57 16.45
N ASP A 248 -11.49 -9.65 15.70
CA ASP A 248 -10.32 -10.40 15.22
C ASP A 248 -10.44 -10.83 13.74
N ARG A 249 -11.63 -10.62 13.16
CA ARG A 249 -11.96 -11.02 11.79
C ARG A 249 -12.74 -9.96 11.04
N GLN A 250 -12.78 -10.12 9.73
CA GLN A 250 -13.54 -9.27 8.81
C GLN A 250 -14.12 -10.11 7.67
N MET A 251 -15.29 -9.76 7.18
CA MET A 251 -15.92 -10.42 6.05
C MET A 251 -15.25 -9.99 4.74
N GLN A 252 -14.95 -10.93 3.86
CA GLN A 252 -14.48 -10.69 2.50
C GLN A 252 -15.15 -11.64 1.51
N TYR A 253 -15.37 -11.14 0.29
CA TYR A 253 -15.77 -11.95 -0.84
C TYR A 253 -14.50 -12.36 -1.61
N GLN A 254 -14.23 -13.65 -1.71
CA GLN A 254 -13.05 -14.21 -2.36
C GLN A 254 -13.44 -15.41 -3.22
N GLU A 255 -13.09 -15.39 -4.50
CA GLU A 255 -13.29 -16.53 -5.41
C GLU A 255 -14.74 -17.07 -5.44
N GLY A 256 -15.71 -16.16 -5.40
CA GLY A 256 -17.13 -16.55 -5.40
C GLY A 256 -17.70 -16.91 -4.03
N LEU A 257 -16.89 -16.94 -2.97
CA LEU A 257 -17.29 -17.34 -1.63
C LEU A 257 -17.20 -16.19 -0.63
N ILE A 258 -18.08 -16.20 0.36
CA ILE A 258 -17.98 -15.33 1.52
C ILE A 258 -17.10 -16.03 2.55
N LYS A 259 -16.04 -15.32 2.96
CA LYS A 259 -15.06 -15.82 3.94
C LYS A 259 -14.89 -14.81 5.07
N LEU A 260 -14.67 -15.26 6.28
CA LEU A 260 -14.07 -14.48 7.34
C LEU A 260 -12.55 -14.62 7.25
N VAL A 261 -11.87 -13.51 7.23
CA VAL A 261 -10.41 -13.46 7.20
C VAL A 261 -9.89 -12.65 8.38
N PRO A 262 -8.64 -12.87 8.83
CA PRO A 262 -8.07 -12.08 9.90
C PRO A 262 -8.08 -10.58 9.55
N VAL A 263 -8.17 -9.72 10.55
CA VAL A 263 -7.99 -8.29 10.37
C VAL A 263 -6.58 -7.97 9.85
N LYS A 264 -6.43 -6.86 9.12
CA LYS A 264 -5.19 -6.54 8.36
C LYS A 264 -3.93 -6.40 9.19
N THR A 265 -4.06 -5.98 10.45
CA THR A 265 -2.91 -5.64 11.30
C THR A 265 -3.05 -6.29 12.67
N ARG A 266 -1.94 -6.49 13.37
CA ARG A 266 -1.95 -6.99 14.74
C ARG A 266 -2.81 -6.12 15.66
N ASN A 267 -2.75 -4.80 15.52
CA ASN A 267 -3.56 -3.85 16.28
C ASN A 267 -5.05 -3.87 15.88
N GLY A 268 -5.38 -4.52 14.77
CA GLY A 268 -6.77 -4.77 14.38
C GLY A 268 -7.46 -5.78 15.28
N VAL A 269 -6.73 -6.73 15.87
CA VAL A 269 -7.22 -7.67 16.89
C VAL A 269 -7.32 -6.89 18.21
N ARG A 270 -8.55 -6.71 18.68
CA ARG A 270 -8.84 -5.88 19.86
C ARG A 270 -10.17 -6.26 20.48
N THR A 271 -10.31 -5.96 21.76
CA THR A 271 -11.62 -5.90 22.44
C THR A 271 -11.94 -4.44 22.68
N ILE A 272 -13.12 -4.03 22.28
CA ILE A 272 -13.62 -2.66 22.40
C ILE A 272 -14.77 -2.59 23.40
N PHE A 273 -14.91 -1.47 24.08
CA PHE A 273 -16.08 -1.15 24.87
C PHE A 273 -17.16 -0.55 23.98
N ILE A 274 -18.42 -0.86 24.27
CA ILE A 274 -19.60 -0.34 23.58
C ILE A 274 -20.51 0.42 24.54
N PRO A 275 -21.12 1.54 24.10
CA PRO A 275 -22.00 2.33 24.96
C PRO A 275 -23.32 1.62 25.22
N ASP A 276 -23.98 1.97 26.33
CA ASP A 276 -25.24 1.37 26.79
C ASP A 276 -26.34 1.37 25.72
N VAL A 277 -26.43 2.45 24.94
CA VAL A 277 -27.39 2.53 23.81
C VAL A 277 -27.22 1.39 22.82
N LEU A 278 -25.98 1.01 22.53
CA LEU A 278 -25.70 -0.12 21.62
C LEU A 278 -25.90 -1.46 22.31
N VAL A 279 -25.59 -1.57 23.60
CA VAL A 279 -25.90 -2.79 24.40
C VAL A 279 -27.39 -3.06 24.39
N LEU A 280 -28.22 -2.05 24.65
CA LEU A 280 -29.66 -2.17 24.62
C LEU A 280 -30.18 -2.59 23.25
N TYR A 281 -29.75 -1.90 22.19
CA TYR A 281 -30.10 -2.26 20.82
C TYR A 281 -29.76 -3.72 20.48
N LEU A 282 -28.56 -4.17 20.82
CA LEU A 282 -28.13 -5.54 20.54
C LEU A 282 -28.87 -6.58 21.39
N ARG A 283 -29.25 -6.27 22.63
CA ARG A 283 -30.10 -7.12 23.45
C ARG A 283 -31.50 -7.29 22.84
N GLU A 284 -32.12 -6.20 22.43
CA GLU A 284 -33.42 -6.21 21.75
C GLU A 284 -33.37 -6.99 20.44
N LEU A 285 -32.30 -6.77 19.62
CA LEU A 285 -32.08 -7.52 18.39
C LEU A 285 -31.95 -9.03 18.67
N LYS A 286 -31.20 -9.41 19.70
CA LYS A 286 -31.01 -10.81 20.07
C LYS A 286 -32.32 -11.44 20.55
N GLN A 287 -33.06 -10.76 21.42
CA GLN A 287 -34.38 -11.21 21.88
C GLN A 287 -35.36 -11.37 20.72
N LYS A 288 -35.36 -10.41 19.77
CA LYS A 288 -36.17 -10.50 18.56
C LYS A 288 -35.81 -11.71 17.70
N ILE A 289 -34.51 -12.01 17.55
CA ILE A 289 -34.03 -13.17 16.81
C ILE A 289 -34.43 -14.48 17.51
N ASP A 290 -34.28 -14.54 18.83
CA ASP A 290 -34.58 -15.74 19.63
C ASP A 290 -36.10 -16.02 19.71
N GLY A 291 -36.93 -15.00 19.58
CA GLY A 291 -38.40 -15.09 19.54
C GLY A 291 -39.01 -15.36 18.16
N LEU A 292 -38.20 -15.56 17.10
CA LEU A 292 -38.72 -15.79 15.75
C LEU A 292 -39.22 -17.23 15.58
N GLU A 293 -40.45 -17.35 15.09
CA GLU A 293 -41.08 -18.66 14.75
C GLU A 293 -40.70 -19.20 13.35
N ASN A 294 -39.96 -18.43 12.56
CA ASN A 294 -39.61 -18.76 11.17
C ASN A 294 -38.26 -19.50 11.03
N GLU A 295 -37.94 -20.41 11.97
CA GLU A 295 -36.66 -21.12 11.97
C GLU A 295 -36.39 -21.91 10.67
N ALA A 296 -37.42 -22.54 10.09
CA ALA A 296 -37.33 -23.30 8.85
C ALA A 296 -36.93 -22.36 7.66
N GLU A 297 -37.56 -21.19 7.54
CA GLU A 297 -37.24 -20.18 6.52
C GLU A 297 -35.81 -19.70 6.70
N ARG A 298 -35.40 -19.40 7.93
CA ARG A 298 -34.05 -18.96 8.27
C ARG A 298 -33.00 -19.98 7.89
N LYS A 299 -33.22 -21.25 8.17
CA LYS A 299 -32.34 -22.38 7.78
C LYS A 299 -32.27 -22.53 6.27
N GLN A 300 -33.37 -22.31 5.56
CA GLN A 300 -33.39 -22.37 4.09
C GLN A 300 -32.59 -21.20 3.45
N ASN A 301 -32.66 -20.02 4.02
CA ASN A 301 -32.02 -18.81 3.52
C ASN A 301 -30.56 -18.67 3.97
N GLN A 302 -30.06 -19.48 4.91
CA GLN A 302 -28.71 -19.37 5.44
C GLN A 302 -27.64 -19.55 4.37
N THR A 303 -26.52 -18.87 4.55
CA THR A 303 -25.32 -19.06 3.73
C THR A 303 -24.22 -19.66 4.58
N MET A 304 -23.54 -20.68 4.04
CA MET A 304 -22.35 -21.24 4.69
C MET A 304 -21.14 -20.36 4.43
N ILE A 305 -20.42 -20.03 5.47
CA ILE A 305 -19.27 -19.11 5.47
C ILE A 305 -18.04 -19.87 5.92
N ILE A 306 -16.90 -19.64 5.27
CA ILE A 306 -15.61 -20.19 5.68
C ILE A 306 -14.98 -19.26 6.71
N ASP A 307 -14.70 -19.75 7.91
CA ASP A 307 -14.01 -19.02 8.97
C ASP A 307 -12.49 -19.02 8.78
N ILE A 308 -11.81 -18.25 9.59
CA ILE A 308 -10.34 -18.08 9.57
C ILE A 308 -9.54 -19.37 9.79
N ASP A 309 -10.16 -20.35 10.46
CA ASP A 309 -9.60 -21.69 10.70
C ASP A 309 -9.95 -22.71 9.60
N GLY A 310 -10.61 -22.26 8.53
CA GLY A 310 -11.07 -23.11 7.42
C GLY A 310 -12.37 -23.86 7.67
N LYS A 311 -12.96 -23.77 8.86
CA LYS A 311 -14.24 -24.40 9.18
C LYS A 311 -15.39 -23.61 8.57
N GLN A 312 -16.47 -24.32 8.28
CA GLN A 312 -17.70 -23.69 7.82
C GLN A 312 -18.67 -23.47 9.00
N PHE A 313 -19.37 -22.35 8.95
CA PHE A 313 -20.45 -22.03 9.89
C PHE A 313 -21.59 -21.31 9.17
N SER A 314 -22.75 -21.30 9.81
CA SER A 314 -23.95 -20.65 9.28
C SER A 314 -23.89 -19.12 9.45
N SER A 315 -24.36 -18.39 8.42
CA SER A 315 -24.56 -16.94 8.50
C SER A 315 -25.47 -16.50 9.64
N LEU A 316 -26.30 -17.41 10.18
CA LEU A 316 -27.17 -17.14 11.34
C LEU A 316 -26.38 -16.81 12.62
N SER A 317 -25.11 -17.18 12.69
CA SER A 317 -24.21 -16.83 13.80
C SER A 317 -23.70 -15.39 13.73
N LEU A 318 -23.91 -14.68 12.61
CA LEU A 318 -23.49 -13.29 12.45
C LEU A 318 -24.50 -12.33 13.08
N VAL A 319 -23.98 -11.27 13.69
CA VAL A 319 -24.80 -10.17 14.25
C VAL A 319 -25.57 -9.46 13.13
N ASN A 320 -24.95 -9.25 11.96
CA ASN A 320 -25.56 -8.64 10.79
C ASN A 320 -26.21 -9.66 9.84
N CYS A 321 -26.99 -10.61 10.37
CA CYS A 321 -27.84 -11.49 9.57
C CYS A 321 -29.26 -10.92 9.53
N GLN A 322 -29.95 -11.01 8.40
CA GLN A 322 -31.36 -10.58 8.32
C GLN A 322 -32.26 -11.52 9.15
N LEU A 323 -33.36 -11.01 9.61
CA LEU A 323 -34.33 -11.78 10.42
C LEU A 323 -34.85 -13.03 9.68
N ASN A 324 -34.94 -13.00 8.36
CA ASN A 324 -35.30 -14.16 7.52
C ASN A 324 -34.12 -15.12 7.22
N GLY A 325 -32.93 -14.89 7.81
CA GLY A 325 -31.75 -15.74 7.65
C GLY A 325 -30.85 -15.40 6.46
N LYS A 326 -31.24 -14.48 5.57
CA LYS A 326 -30.37 -14.06 4.47
C LYS A 326 -29.15 -13.32 4.99
N ILE A 327 -27.99 -13.69 4.44
CA ILE A 327 -26.74 -13.02 4.77
C ILE A 327 -26.74 -11.58 4.27
N GLN A 328 -26.14 -10.70 5.06
CA GLN A 328 -25.84 -9.34 4.66
C GLN A 328 -24.37 -9.15 4.41
N THR A 329 -24.06 -8.29 3.45
CA THR A 329 -22.71 -7.90 3.07
C THR A 329 -22.64 -6.39 2.91
N ASN A 330 -21.46 -5.85 2.67
CA ASN A 330 -21.28 -4.43 2.42
C ASN A 330 -22.10 -3.88 1.22
N ASN A 331 -22.70 -4.75 0.41
CA ASN A 331 -23.57 -4.34 -0.69
C ASN A 331 -24.88 -3.71 -0.20
N SER A 332 -25.43 -4.15 0.94
CA SER A 332 -26.61 -3.50 1.55
C SER A 332 -26.29 -2.05 1.88
N MET A 333 -25.15 -1.79 2.50
CA MET A 333 -24.73 -0.42 2.83
C MET A 333 -24.45 0.43 1.59
N LYS A 334 -23.93 -0.15 0.50
CA LYS A 334 -23.75 0.55 -0.78
C LYS A 334 -25.10 0.95 -1.40
N TYR A 335 -26.13 0.12 -1.26
CA TYR A 335 -27.47 0.45 -1.72
C TYR A 335 -27.99 1.69 -0.97
N HIS A 336 -27.92 1.71 0.37
CA HIS A 336 -28.35 2.86 1.18
C HIS A 336 -27.51 4.11 0.90
N SER A 337 -26.20 3.98 0.68
CA SER A 337 -25.34 5.11 0.29
C SER A 337 -25.79 5.77 -1.03
N ARG A 338 -26.20 4.96 -2.02
CA ARG A 338 -26.71 5.49 -3.31
C ARG A 338 -28.08 6.14 -3.14
N LYS A 339 -28.95 5.55 -2.33
CA LYS A 339 -30.29 6.09 -2.08
C LYS A 339 -30.21 7.45 -1.38
N LEU A 340 -29.42 7.55 -0.29
CA LEU A 340 -29.17 8.82 0.43
C LEU A 340 -28.58 9.91 -0.48
N ALA A 341 -27.63 9.54 -1.35
CA ALA A 341 -27.07 10.48 -2.33
C ALA A 341 -28.14 11.02 -3.30
N GLY A 342 -29.09 10.17 -3.72
CA GLY A 342 -30.25 10.58 -4.53
C GLY A 342 -31.21 11.53 -3.77
N GLU A 343 -31.22 11.48 -2.45
CA GLU A 343 -32.00 12.35 -1.55
C GLU A 343 -31.20 13.60 -1.11
N GLY A 344 -29.99 13.81 -1.66
CA GLY A 344 -29.15 14.99 -1.40
C GLY A 344 -28.21 14.86 -0.20
N LEU A 345 -28.16 13.70 0.47
CA LEU A 345 -27.22 13.45 1.57
C LEU A 345 -26.10 12.49 1.14
N GLU A 346 -24.89 13.03 0.93
CA GLU A 346 -23.74 12.17 0.65
C GLU A 346 -23.41 11.33 1.89
N PHE A 347 -23.52 10.01 1.75
CA PHE A 347 -23.20 9.05 2.81
C PHE A 347 -22.13 8.07 2.38
N LYS A 348 -21.04 8.01 3.15
CA LYS A 348 -20.03 6.97 3.06
C LYS A 348 -19.85 6.34 4.44
N TYR A 349 -20.03 5.02 4.53
CA TYR A 349 -19.93 4.31 5.80
C TYR A 349 -18.68 4.66 6.61
N HIS A 350 -17.52 4.83 5.93
CA HIS A 350 -16.28 5.16 6.61
C HIS A 350 -16.31 6.52 7.33
N TRP A 351 -17.19 7.42 6.93
CA TRP A 351 -17.39 8.70 7.63
C TRP A 351 -18.04 8.53 9.01
N LEU A 352 -18.82 7.46 9.27
CA LEU A 352 -19.27 7.13 10.63
C LEU A 352 -18.08 6.88 11.56
N ARG A 353 -17.07 6.16 11.06
CA ARG A 353 -15.84 5.93 11.82
C ARG A 353 -15.05 7.22 12.04
N HIS A 354 -15.01 8.12 11.05
CA HIS A 354 -14.43 9.46 11.23
C HIS A 354 -15.21 10.26 12.26
N THR A 355 -16.54 10.25 12.18
CA THR A 355 -17.43 10.91 13.15
C THR A 355 -17.20 10.39 14.55
N TYR A 356 -17.16 9.07 14.74
CA TYR A 356 -16.83 8.46 16.02
C TYR A 356 -15.48 8.96 16.56
N GLY A 357 -14.43 8.90 15.73
CA GLY A 357 -13.09 9.35 16.13
C GLY A 357 -13.06 10.84 16.51
N THR A 358 -13.73 11.69 15.73
CA THR A 358 -13.81 13.14 15.99
C THR A 358 -14.62 13.45 17.25
N MET A 359 -15.75 12.76 17.48
CA MET A 359 -16.54 12.92 18.70
C MET A 359 -15.75 12.49 19.96
N MET A 360 -15.06 11.36 19.91
CA MET A 360 -14.23 10.89 21.02
C MET A 360 -13.06 11.85 21.32
N ALA A 361 -12.45 12.40 20.26
CA ALA A 361 -11.41 13.41 20.41
C ALA A 361 -11.99 14.72 21.02
N ALA A 362 -13.20 15.14 20.63
CA ALA A 362 -13.90 16.30 21.21
C ALA A 362 -14.21 16.12 22.70
N MET A 363 -14.46 14.88 23.13
CA MET A 363 -14.62 14.50 24.53
C MET A 363 -13.29 14.39 25.31
N ASN A 364 -12.18 14.82 24.72
CA ASN A 364 -10.83 14.75 25.29
C ASN A 364 -10.37 13.33 25.64
N THR A 365 -10.85 12.32 24.91
CA THR A 365 -10.37 10.94 25.09
C THR A 365 -8.87 10.88 24.80
N PRO A 366 -8.03 10.31 25.66
CA PRO A 366 -6.59 10.17 25.41
C PRO A 366 -6.32 9.47 24.09
N GLU A 367 -5.40 10.02 23.27
CA GLU A 367 -5.12 9.55 21.90
C GLU A 367 -4.79 8.05 21.86
N TYR A 368 -4.02 7.54 22.84
CA TYR A 368 -3.66 6.13 22.88
C TYR A 368 -4.84 5.20 23.12
N LEU A 369 -5.84 5.63 23.93
CA LEU A 369 -7.07 4.87 24.14
C LEU A 369 -7.93 4.86 22.87
N LEU A 370 -8.09 6.00 22.22
CA LEU A 370 -8.82 6.09 20.96
C LEU A 370 -8.11 5.27 19.86
N CYS A 371 -6.78 5.31 19.78
CA CYS A 371 -6.00 4.51 18.87
C CYS A 371 -6.25 3.00 19.09
N SER A 372 -6.25 2.54 20.34
CA SER A 372 -6.54 1.15 20.72
C SER A 372 -7.98 0.76 20.37
N GLN A 373 -8.96 1.57 20.76
CA GLN A 373 -10.38 1.34 20.50
C GLN A 373 -10.68 1.23 19.00
N MET A 374 -10.06 2.11 18.19
CA MET A 374 -10.23 2.10 16.74
C MET A 374 -9.37 1.04 16.02
N GLY A 375 -8.32 0.50 16.65
CA GLY A 375 -7.40 -0.46 16.04
C GLY A 375 -6.58 0.17 14.90
N HIS A 376 -5.99 1.35 15.15
CA HIS A 376 -5.07 1.99 14.24
C HIS A 376 -3.66 1.42 14.43
N ALA A 377 -2.94 1.21 13.32
CA ALA A 377 -1.56 0.74 13.35
C ALA A 377 -0.56 1.83 13.78
N SER A 378 -0.96 3.10 13.66
CA SER A 378 -0.14 4.27 13.99
C SER A 378 -1.01 5.35 14.63
N SER A 379 -0.47 6.02 15.64
CA SER A 379 -1.08 7.19 16.27
C SER A 379 -1.31 8.35 15.30
N GLN A 380 -0.48 8.47 14.26
CA GLN A 380 -0.65 9.50 13.22
C GLN A 380 -2.04 9.48 12.56
N VAL A 381 -2.64 8.29 12.42
CA VAL A 381 -4.00 8.15 11.88
C VAL A 381 -5.03 8.69 12.87
N THR A 382 -4.84 8.46 14.17
CA THR A 382 -5.71 8.94 15.23
C THR A 382 -5.53 10.44 15.44
N HIS A 383 -4.29 10.93 15.38
CA HIS A 383 -3.93 12.35 15.53
C HIS A 383 -4.73 13.28 14.58
N LYS A 384 -5.05 12.81 13.38
CA LYS A 384 -5.84 13.56 12.40
C LYS A 384 -7.22 13.99 12.94
N TYR A 385 -7.85 13.23 13.83
CA TYR A 385 -9.15 13.59 14.43
C TYR A 385 -9.02 14.78 15.38
N TYR A 386 -7.91 14.84 16.13
CA TYR A 386 -7.62 15.98 17.02
C TYR A 386 -7.27 17.24 16.23
N VAL A 387 -6.54 17.10 15.13
CA VAL A 387 -6.22 18.20 14.22
C VAL A 387 -7.48 18.73 13.53
N ALA A 388 -8.40 17.85 13.12
CA ALA A 388 -9.66 18.27 12.49
C ALA A 388 -10.52 19.14 13.43
N LEU A 389 -10.46 18.90 14.74
CA LEU A 389 -11.12 19.72 15.76
C LEU A 389 -10.44 21.07 15.98
N SER A 390 -9.14 21.20 15.71
CA SER A 390 -8.38 22.43 15.95
C SER A 390 -8.61 23.49 14.86
N LYS A 391 -9.21 23.15 13.72
CA LYS A 391 -9.53 24.14 12.66
C LYS A 391 -10.51 25.23 13.11
N PRO A 392 -11.60 24.92 13.89
CA PRO A 392 -12.37 25.95 14.55
C PRO A 392 -11.65 26.66 15.70
N GLY A 393 -10.53 26.10 16.16
CA GLY A 393 -9.75 26.60 17.30
C GLY A 393 -8.88 27.84 17.02
N ILE A 394 -8.86 28.33 15.77
CA ILE A 394 -8.14 29.58 15.45
C ILE A 394 -8.73 30.76 16.23
N ASP A 395 -10.05 30.80 16.41
CA ASP A 395 -10.71 31.84 17.21
C ASP A 395 -10.37 31.70 18.70
N VAL A 396 -10.33 30.45 19.20
CA VAL A 396 -9.88 30.16 20.57
C VAL A 396 -8.41 30.53 20.79
N LEU A 397 -7.57 30.29 19.79
CA LEU A 397 -6.16 30.70 19.84
C LEU A 397 -6.03 32.23 19.85
N ARG A 398 -6.79 32.93 19.02
CA ARG A 398 -6.84 34.40 18.98
C ARG A 398 -7.27 34.94 20.34
N ASP A 399 -8.33 34.39 20.93
CA ASP A 399 -8.81 34.80 22.26
C ASP A 399 -7.80 34.55 23.38
N ARG A 400 -7.04 33.46 23.29
CA ARG A 400 -5.95 33.18 24.26
C ARG A 400 -4.76 34.11 24.06
N LEU A 401 -4.37 34.39 22.81
CA LEU A 401 -3.27 35.31 22.52
C LEU A 401 -3.60 36.75 22.94
N ASN A 402 -4.87 37.17 22.82
CA ASN A 402 -5.32 38.46 23.27
C ASN A 402 -5.42 38.62 24.82
N LYS A 403 -5.22 37.51 25.56
CA LYS A 403 -5.13 37.50 27.03
C LYS A 403 -3.71 37.48 27.58
N LEU A 404 -2.69 37.42 26.71
CA LEU A 404 -1.27 37.58 27.04
C LEU A 404 -0.89 39.07 27.09
#